data_7ad23ad25457b1ef67f0272186dc2b41
#
_entry.id   7ad23ad25457b1ef67f0272186dc2b41
#
_cell.length_a   1.000
_cell.length_b   1.000
_cell.length_c   1.000
_cell.angle_alpha   90.00
_cell.angle_beta   90.00
_cell.angle_gamma   90.00
#
_symmetry.space_group_name_H-M   'P 1'
#
loop_
_entity.id
_entity.type
_entity.pdbx_description
1 polymer ?
#
loop_
_entity_poly.entity_id
_entity_poly.type
_entity_poly.pdbx_seq_one_letter_code
_entity_poly.pdbx_strand_id
1 'polypeptide(L)'
;MTAPLAQHQAEIERNLRAWEAKPLLKEIYVGFYRRILALIDPAIPGRIVEIGSGIGNLKTHLPAALATDLFPNPWLDLACDGYELPFKQGSLSHLVLFDVFHHLRAPNAFLREARRVLAPAGRLILFEPYISWFSSPVYGLLHHEPVAWGKPINLAESLPRPRHYYAAQGNATRLFFRKEIPDWPEGWAIFHAEGFSCFHYLLSGGYSNPAVYPSGWLEGLRRFEVRLCRWPRVFGGRCLVGLRPAYPRSGPGSRQVPAASDD
;
A
#
# COMPACT_ATOMS: atom_id res chain seq x y z
N MET A 1 -17.17 -22.42 6.25
CA MET A 1 -16.20 -21.39 5.84
C MET A 1 -16.48 -21.04 4.39
N THR A 2 -16.63 -19.77 4.03
CA THR A 2 -16.85 -19.39 2.62
C THR A 2 -15.56 -19.58 1.83
N ALA A 3 -15.65 -19.89 0.51
CA ALA A 3 -14.49 -20.13 -0.32
C ALA A 3 -13.41 -19.00 -0.27
N PRO A 4 -13.77 -17.70 -0.26
CA PRO A 4 -12.81 -16.61 -0.11
C PRO A 4 -12.05 -16.63 1.22
N LEU A 5 -12.70 -16.98 2.32
CA LEU A 5 -12.06 -17.08 3.64
C LEU A 5 -11.05 -18.23 3.69
N ALA A 6 -11.39 -19.39 3.11
CA ALA A 6 -10.49 -20.53 3.07
C ALA A 6 -9.23 -20.24 2.21
N GLN A 7 -9.40 -19.53 1.09
CA GLN A 7 -8.28 -19.10 0.24
C GLN A 7 -7.35 -18.12 0.98
N HIS A 8 -7.93 -17.11 1.64
CA HIS A 8 -7.17 -16.14 2.43
C HIS A 8 -6.38 -16.83 3.56
N GLN A 9 -7.02 -17.73 4.31
CA GLN A 9 -6.37 -18.46 5.39
C GLN A 9 -5.20 -19.30 4.89
N ALA A 10 -5.36 -20.01 3.77
CA ALA A 10 -4.28 -20.79 3.16
C ALA A 10 -3.10 -19.89 2.70
N GLU A 11 -3.39 -18.68 2.24
CA GLU A 11 -2.37 -17.70 1.87
C GLU A 11 -1.60 -17.20 3.11
N ILE A 12 -2.30 -16.81 4.16
CA ILE A 12 -1.71 -16.39 5.43
C ILE A 12 -0.79 -17.48 6.00
N GLU A 13 -1.26 -18.73 6.06
CA GLU A 13 -0.45 -19.85 6.54
C GLU A 13 0.81 -20.08 5.68
N ARG A 14 0.69 -19.98 4.37
CA ARG A 14 1.84 -20.08 3.46
C ARG A 14 2.83 -18.93 3.70
N ASN A 15 2.34 -17.71 3.87
CA ASN A 15 3.17 -16.55 4.12
C ASN A 15 3.87 -16.63 5.48
N LEU A 16 3.21 -17.12 6.54
CA LEU A 16 3.83 -17.38 7.84
C LEU A 16 4.97 -18.40 7.73
N ARG A 17 4.71 -19.56 7.08
CA ARG A 17 5.76 -20.59 6.89
C ARG A 17 6.97 -20.03 6.13
N ALA A 18 6.72 -19.24 5.07
CA ALA A 18 7.80 -18.63 4.30
C ALA A 18 8.57 -17.60 5.14
N TRP A 19 7.85 -16.79 5.94
CA TRP A 19 8.44 -15.81 6.85
C TRP A 19 9.34 -16.44 7.90
N GLU A 20 8.92 -17.54 8.50
CA GLU A 20 9.70 -18.28 9.48
C GLU A 20 10.94 -18.94 8.88
N ALA A 21 10.79 -19.55 7.70
CA ALA A 21 11.83 -20.31 7.02
C ALA A 21 12.91 -19.45 6.33
N LYS A 22 12.65 -18.15 6.06
CA LYS A 22 13.50 -17.29 5.21
C LYS A 22 14.04 -16.07 5.95
N PRO A 23 15.17 -16.17 6.69
CA PRO A 23 15.81 -15.00 7.34
C PRO A 23 16.13 -13.86 6.35
N LEU A 24 16.57 -14.20 5.13
CA LEU A 24 16.82 -13.25 4.06
C LEU A 24 15.59 -12.39 3.73
N LEU A 25 14.39 -13.01 3.69
CA LEU A 25 13.14 -12.28 3.44
C LEU A 25 12.86 -11.26 4.55
N LYS A 26 13.06 -11.65 5.81
CA LYS A 26 12.90 -10.75 6.97
C LYS A 26 13.81 -9.53 6.85
N GLU A 27 15.08 -9.75 6.50
CA GLU A 27 16.05 -8.67 6.33
C GLU A 27 15.69 -7.71 5.18
N ILE A 28 15.15 -8.24 4.08
CA ILE A 28 14.66 -7.45 2.97
C ILE A 28 13.49 -6.57 3.41
N TYR A 29 12.51 -7.14 4.12
CA TYR A 29 11.32 -6.44 4.58
C TYR A 29 11.63 -5.34 5.61
N VAL A 30 12.64 -5.51 6.46
CA VAL A 30 13.15 -4.42 7.31
C VAL A 30 13.50 -3.19 6.49
N GLY A 31 14.12 -3.37 5.32
CA GLY A 31 14.42 -2.28 4.38
C GLY A 31 13.15 -1.60 3.84
N PHE A 32 12.12 -2.37 3.52
CA PHE A 32 10.84 -1.86 3.06
C PHE A 32 10.09 -1.09 4.15
N TYR A 33 10.03 -1.64 5.37
CA TYR A 33 9.42 -0.94 6.51
C TYR A 33 10.13 0.38 6.83
N ARG A 34 11.46 0.44 6.77
CA ARG A 34 12.19 1.70 6.96
C ARG A 34 11.76 2.79 5.97
N ARG A 35 11.49 2.44 4.70
CA ARG A 35 10.99 3.39 3.70
C ARG A 35 9.58 3.87 4.04
N ILE A 36 8.69 2.98 4.45
CA ILE A 36 7.32 3.32 4.90
C ILE A 36 7.40 4.25 6.11
N LEU A 37 8.18 3.87 7.13
CA LEU A 37 8.33 4.63 8.37
C LEU A 37 8.90 6.04 8.14
N ALA A 38 9.75 6.24 7.14
CA ALA A 38 10.28 7.55 6.77
C ALA A 38 9.19 8.54 6.31
N LEU A 39 8.01 8.05 5.91
CA LEU A 39 6.87 8.89 5.56
C LEU A 39 5.88 9.10 6.71
N ILE A 40 6.05 8.41 7.83
CA ILE A 40 5.25 8.63 9.05
C ILE A 40 5.71 9.92 9.72
N ASP A 41 4.77 10.80 9.99
CA ASP A 41 5.00 12.05 10.67
C ASP A 41 4.37 12.00 12.09
N PRO A 42 5.17 11.87 13.13
CA PRO A 42 4.65 11.75 14.48
C PRO A 42 3.97 13.02 15.01
N ALA A 43 4.14 14.15 14.33
CA ALA A 43 3.48 15.40 14.69
C ALA A 43 2.00 15.44 14.27
N ILE A 44 1.54 14.56 13.38
CA ILE A 44 0.15 14.49 12.96
C ILE A 44 -0.66 13.74 14.01
N PRO A 45 -1.66 14.38 14.67
CA PRO A 45 -2.44 13.72 15.69
C PRO A 45 -3.39 12.67 15.09
N GLY A 46 -3.62 11.59 15.82
CA GLY A 46 -4.51 10.51 15.42
C GLY A 46 -3.83 9.15 15.43
N ARG A 47 -4.61 8.11 15.12
CA ARG A 47 -4.10 6.73 15.06
C ARG A 47 -3.50 6.41 13.70
N ILE A 48 -2.52 5.51 13.72
CA ILE A 48 -1.96 4.91 12.50
C ILE A 48 -2.66 3.57 12.30
N VAL A 49 -3.12 3.30 11.08
CA VAL A 49 -3.80 2.06 10.73
C VAL A 49 -3.15 1.44 9.50
N GLU A 50 -2.80 0.18 9.59
CA GLU A 50 -2.41 -0.64 8.44
C GLU A 50 -3.64 -1.38 7.92
N ILE A 51 -3.92 -1.24 6.64
CA ILE A 51 -4.99 -1.94 5.93
C ILE A 51 -4.38 -3.14 5.18
N GLY A 52 -4.97 -4.33 5.38
CA GLY A 52 -4.45 -5.55 4.77
C GLY A 52 -3.13 -6.00 5.40
N SER A 53 -3.07 -6.06 6.73
CA SER A 53 -1.85 -6.38 7.47
C SER A 53 -1.30 -7.78 7.23
N GLY A 54 -2.08 -8.66 6.60
CA GLY A 54 -1.66 -10.03 6.30
C GLY A 54 -1.15 -10.77 7.54
N ILE A 55 0.14 -11.02 7.61
CA ILE A 55 0.78 -11.67 8.76
C ILE A 55 1.23 -10.70 9.87
N GLY A 56 0.85 -9.41 9.81
CA GLY A 56 1.01 -8.43 10.89
C GLY A 56 2.44 -7.91 11.10
N ASN A 57 3.30 -8.01 10.12
CA ASN A 57 4.73 -7.72 10.28
C ASN A 57 5.06 -6.23 10.52
N LEU A 58 4.28 -5.29 9.96
CA LEU A 58 4.54 -3.86 10.18
C LEU A 58 4.45 -3.49 11.66
N LYS A 59 3.54 -4.12 12.41
CA LYS A 59 3.35 -3.84 13.83
C LYS A 59 4.59 -4.12 14.68
N THR A 60 5.49 -5.01 14.24
CA THR A 60 6.78 -5.25 14.93
C THR A 60 7.74 -4.06 14.80
N HIS A 61 7.57 -3.22 13.78
CA HIS A 61 8.38 -2.03 13.52
C HIS A 61 7.66 -0.73 13.89
N LEU A 62 6.34 -0.77 14.00
CA LEU A 62 5.47 0.34 14.37
C LEU A 62 4.39 -0.14 15.35
N PRO A 63 4.75 -0.40 16.62
CA PRO A 63 3.83 -0.99 17.62
C PRO A 63 2.56 -0.17 17.87
N ALA A 64 2.61 1.14 17.63
CA ALA A 64 1.45 2.03 17.75
C ALA A 64 0.43 1.89 16.62
N ALA A 65 0.76 1.19 15.52
CA ALA A 65 -0.17 0.97 14.43
C ALA A 65 -1.21 -0.09 14.80
N LEU A 66 -2.46 0.16 14.39
CA LEU A 66 -3.51 -0.84 14.40
C LEU A 66 -3.39 -1.71 13.15
N ALA A 67 -3.21 -3.01 13.36
CA ALA A 67 -3.19 -3.99 12.29
C ALA A 67 -4.62 -4.40 11.92
N THR A 68 -5.01 -4.19 10.65
CA THR A 68 -6.35 -4.55 10.18
C THR A 68 -6.30 -5.35 8.88
N ASP A 69 -7.28 -6.21 8.68
CA ASP A 69 -7.44 -6.98 7.44
C ASP A 69 -8.93 -7.22 7.16
N LEU A 70 -9.26 -7.66 5.95
CA LEU A 70 -10.63 -7.98 5.57
C LEU A 70 -11.16 -9.21 6.31
N PHE A 71 -10.30 -10.18 6.61
CA PHE A 71 -10.65 -11.42 7.30
C PHE A 71 -9.93 -11.51 8.66
N PRO A 72 -10.62 -11.96 9.72
CA PRO A 72 -10.06 -12.04 11.05
C PRO A 72 -8.90 -13.05 11.13
N ASN A 73 -7.86 -12.70 11.87
CA ASN A 73 -6.78 -13.59 12.28
C ASN A 73 -6.26 -13.18 13.68
N PRO A 74 -5.48 -14.05 14.37
CA PRO A 74 -5.16 -13.85 15.81
C PRO A 74 -4.32 -12.61 16.15
N TRP A 75 -3.59 -12.03 15.21
CA TRP A 75 -2.70 -10.87 15.45
C TRP A 75 -3.26 -9.55 14.99
N LEU A 76 -4.49 -9.52 14.46
CA LEU A 76 -5.16 -8.28 14.10
C LEU A 76 -5.76 -7.61 15.34
N ASP A 77 -5.78 -6.28 15.28
CA ASP A 77 -6.54 -5.48 16.23
C ASP A 77 -8.02 -5.39 15.81
N LEU A 78 -8.29 -5.46 14.50
CA LEU A 78 -9.63 -5.31 13.96
C LEU A 78 -9.74 -5.93 12.55
N ALA A 79 -10.84 -6.65 12.28
CA ALA A 79 -11.21 -7.02 10.93
C ALA A 79 -12.13 -5.96 10.32
N CYS A 80 -11.76 -5.40 9.16
CA CYS A 80 -12.56 -4.38 8.49
C CYS A 80 -12.35 -4.37 6.98
N ASP A 81 -13.35 -3.84 6.27
CA ASP A 81 -13.29 -3.61 4.84
C ASP A 81 -12.70 -2.22 4.56
N GLY A 82 -11.68 -2.14 3.71
CA GLY A 82 -11.03 -0.88 3.34
C GLY A 82 -11.98 0.15 2.70
N TYR A 83 -13.12 -0.29 2.17
CA TYR A 83 -14.13 0.61 1.61
C TYR A 83 -15.16 1.12 2.64
N GLU A 84 -15.16 0.59 3.86
CA GLU A 84 -16.08 0.93 4.96
C GLU A 84 -15.33 0.85 6.29
N LEU A 85 -14.45 1.82 6.50
CA LEU A 85 -13.56 1.83 7.66
C LEU A 85 -14.33 2.23 8.94
N PRO A 86 -14.27 1.46 10.01
CA PRO A 86 -15.05 1.72 11.24
C PRO A 86 -14.38 2.79 12.13
N PHE A 87 -13.85 3.83 11.49
CA PHE A 87 -13.22 4.96 12.18
C PHE A 87 -14.03 6.24 11.97
N LYS A 88 -13.99 7.11 12.98
CA LYS A 88 -14.61 8.44 12.89
C LYS A 88 -13.92 9.30 11.83
N GLN A 89 -14.68 10.22 11.27
CA GLN A 89 -14.15 11.22 10.34
C GLN A 89 -12.98 11.96 10.99
N GLY A 90 -11.88 12.11 10.26
CA GLY A 90 -10.73 12.88 10.68
C GLY A 90 -9.94 12.33 11.88
N SER A 91 -10.14 11.06 12.24
CA SER A 91 -9.55 10.46 13.45
C SER A 91 -8.20 9.77 13.24
N LEU A 92 -7.79 9.57 11.99
CA LEU A 92 -6.55 8.87 11.67
C LEU A 92 -5.46 9.84 11.20
N SER A 93 -4.25 9.66 11.73
CA SER A 93 -3.07 10.37 11.24
C SER A 93 -2.51 9.74 9.97
N HIS A 94 -2.48 8.40 9.93
CA HIS A 94 -1.91 7.68 8.78
C HIS A 94 -2.73 6.44 8.46
N LEU A 95 -2.87 6.18 7.15
CA LEU A 95 -3.25 4.89 6.58
C LEU A 95 -2.05 4.33 5.82
N VAL A 96 -1.71 3.07 6.08
CA VAL A 96 -0.62 2.36 5.42
C VAL A 96 -1.19 1.15 4.69
N LEU A 97 -0.87 1.01 3.41
CA LEU A 97 -1.17 -0.15 2.58
C LEU A 97 0.14 -0.72 2.06
N PHE A 98 0.41 -1.97 2.40
CA PHE A 98 1.57 -2.70 1.90
C PHE A 98 1.10 -3.91 1.08
N ASP A 99 1.28 -3.86 -0.24
CA ASP A 99 0.79 -4.87 -1.19
C ASP A 99 -0.75 -5.07 -1.14
N VAL A 100 -1.51 -3.97 -1.02
CA VAL A 100 -2.97 -4.01 -0.89
C VAL A 100 -3.68 -3.17 -1.95
N PHE A 101 -3.10 -2.05 -2.38
CA PHE A 101 -3.78 -1.14 -3.30
C PHE A 101 -4.16 -1.82 -4.63
N HIS A 102 -3.34 -2.75 -5.11
CA HIS A 102 -3.63 -3.52 -6.32
C HIS A 102 -4.78 -4.52 -6.18
N HIS A 103 -5.23 -4.80 -4.95
CA HIS A 103 -6.44 -5.57 -4.65
C HIS A 103 -7.71 -4.69 -4.60
N LEU A 104 -7.56 -3.38 -4.64
CA LEU A 104 -8.69 -2.47 -4.63
C LEU A 104 -9.29 -2.35 -6.03
N ARG A 105 -10.46 -2.98 -6.23
CA ARG A 105 -11.16 -2.98 -7.51
C ARG A 105 -11.67 -1.60 -7.93
N ALA A 106 -12.03 -0.72 -6.97
CA ALA A 106 -12.45 0.65 -7.19
C ALA A 106 -11.61 1.60 -6.33
N PRO A 107 -10.44 2.05 -6.83
CA PRO A 107 -9.56 2.92 -6.06
C PRO A 107 -10.21 4.23 -5.63
N ASN A 108 -11.13 4.83 -6.40
CA ASN A 108 -11.84 6.04 -5.99
C ASN A 108 -12.71 5.80 -4.75
N ALA A 109 -13.45 4.70 -4.70
CA ALA A 109 -14.26 4.37 -3.53
C ALA A 109 -13.41 4.25 -2.26
N PHE A 110 -12.24 3.62 -2.36
CA PHE A 110 -11.28 3.55 -1.26
C PHE A 110 -10.71 4.94 -0.89
N LEU A 111 -10.27 5.71 -1.88
CA LEU A 111 -9.70 7.03 -1.63
C LEU A 111 -10.69 7.99 -0.98
N ARG A 112 -11.97 7.92 -1.34
CA ARG A 112 -13.02 8.68 -0.67
C ARG A 112 -13.15 8.29 0.80
N GLU A 113 -13.16 6.99 1.10
CA GLU A 113 -13.25 6.49 2.47
C GLU A 113 -11.98 6.83 3.27
N ALA A 114 -10.80 6.66 2.68
CA ALA A 114 -9.54 7.08 3.26
C ALA A 114 -9.53 8.58 3.60
N ARG A 115 -10.04 9.43 2.68
CA ARG A 115 -10.16 10.87 2.92
C ARG A 115 -11.12 11.21 4.06
N ARG A 116 -12.20 10.45 4.22
CA ARG A 116 -13.15 10.64 5.31
C ARG A 116 -12.51 10.42 6.69
N VAL A 117 -11.74 9.34 6.82
CA VAL A 117 -11.17 8.95 8.13
C VAL A 117 -9.86 9.67 8.47
N LEU A 118 -9.10 10.13 7.49
CA LEU A 118 -7.84 10.84 7.71
C LEU A 118 -8.10 12.26 8.24
N ALA A 119 -7.27 12.66 9.20
CA ALA A 119 -7.16 14.05 9.65
C ALA A 119 -6.79 14.97 8.46
N PRO A 120 -7.04 16.28 8.52
CA PRO A 120 -6.71 17.21 7.44
C PRO A 120 -5.24 17.16 6.98
N ALA A 121 -4.30 16.96 7.90
CA ALA A 121 -2.88 16.75 7.60
C ALA A 121 -2.50 15.28 7.43
N GLY A 122 -3.47 14.36 7.53
CA GLY A 122 -3.25 12.93 7.52
C GLY A 122 -2.61 12.43 6.22
N ARG A 123 -1.96 11.28 6.29
CA ARG A 123 -1.22 10.70 5.15
C ARG A 123 -1.71 9.31 4.81
N LEU A 124 -1.85 9.04 3.53
CA LEU A 124 -2.03 7.71 2.96
C LEU A 124 -0.70 7.28 2.35
N ILE A 125 -0.17 6.15 2.78
CA ILE A 125 1.12 5.61 2.34
C ILE A 125 0.87 4.27 1.67
N LEU A 126 1.28 4.15 0.41
CA LEU A 126 1.13 2.96 -0.41
C LEU A 126 2.50 2.41 -0.76
N PHE A 127 2.75 1.14 -0.42
CA PHE A 127 3.93 0.40 -0.84
C PHE A 127 3.48 -0.76 -1.73
N GLU A 128 3.83 -0.69 -3.04
CA GLU A 128 3.19 -1.52 -4.07
C GLU A 128 4.19 -2.08 -5.08
N PRO A 129 3.83 -3.11 -5.86
CA PRO A 129 4.57 -3.50 -7.03
C PRO A 129 4.73 -2.34 -8.03
N TYR A 130 5.94 -2.20 -8.55
CA TYR A 130 6.21 -1.34 -9.70
C TYR A 130 6.52 -2.22 -10.91
N ILE A 131 5.68 -2.15 -11.92
CA ILE A 131 5.84 -2.97 -13.10
C ILE A 131 6.66 -2.21 -14.16
N SER A 132 7.94 -2.53 -14.22
CA SER A 132 8.89 -2.04 -15.21
C SER A 132 9.10 -3.03 -16.35
N TRP A 133 9.95 -2.68 -17.29
CA TRP A 133 10.37 -3.61 -18.35
C TRP A 133 11.01 -4.87 -17.77
N PHE A 134 11.87 -4.73 -16.77
CA PHE A 134 12.56 -5.85 -16.15
C PHE A 134 11.67 -6.68 -15.23
N SER A 135 10.83 -6.04 -14.41
CA SER A 135 9.97 -6.73 -13.45
C SER A 135 8.73 -7.34 -14.09
N SER A 136 8.32 -6.87 -15.28
CA SER A 136 7.13 -7.37 -15.99
C SER A 136 7.13 -8.88 -16.22
N PRO A 137 8.21 -9.53 -16.68
CA PRO A 137 8.24 -10.99 -16.81
C PRO A 137 8.11 -11.71 -15.46
N VAL A 138 8.71 -11.17 -14.40
CA VAL A 138 8.66 -11.77 -13.06
C VAL A 138 7.22 -11.73 -12.53
N TYR A 139 6.59 -10.57 -12.54
CA TYR A 139 5.21 -10.42 -12.10
C TYR A 139 4.20 -11.08 -13.05
N GLY A 140 4.47 -11.14 -14.34
CA GLY A 140 3.56 -11.72 -15.33
C GLY A 140 3.62 -13.23 -15.47
N LEU A 141 4.78 -13.85 -15.20
CA LEU A 141 5.01 -15.28 -15.43
C LEU A 141 5.24 -16.08 -14.14
N LEU A 142 5.88 -15.47 -13.13
CA LEU A 142 6.29 -16.15 -11.91
C LEU A 142 5.41 -15.81 -10.70
N HIS A 143 4.53 -14.81 -10.83
CA HIS A 143 3.57 -14.43 -9.80
C HIS A 143 2.18 -14.96 -10.15
N HIS A 144 1.43 -15.41 -9.13
CA HIS A 144 0.09 -15.97 -9.33
C HIS A 144 -0.99 -14.93 -9.63
N GLU A 145 -0.71 -13.65 -9.37
CA GLU A 145 -1.64 -12.55 -9.60
C GLU A 145 -1.36 -11.83 -10.92
N PRO A 146 -2.41 -11.42 -11.66
CA PRO A 146 -2.24 -10.79 -12.96
C PRO A 146 -1.71 -9.37 -12.85
N VAL A 147 -0.85 -8.96 -13.78
CA VAL A 147 -0.43 -7.55 -13.94
C VAL A 147 -1.58 -6.66 -14.43
N ALA A 148 -2.47 -7.21 -15.26
CA ALA A 148 -3.71 -6.60 -15.75
C ALA A 148 -3.54 -5.31 -16.58
N TRP A 149 -2.48 -5.20 -17.40
CA TRP A 149 -2.21 -4.04 -18.24
C TRP A 149 -3.37 -3.63 -19.16
N GLY A 150 -4.02 -4.58 -19.78
CA GLY A 150 -5.10 -4.33 -20.76
C GLY A 150 -6.49 -4.17 -20.12
N LYS A 151 -6.61 -4.27 -18.79
CA LYS A 151 -7.90 -4.15 -18.12
C LYS A 151 -8.19 -2.70 -17.76
N PRO A 152 -9.42 -2.17 -18.02
CA PRO A 152 -9.78 -0.83 -17.57
C PRO A 152 -9.75 -0.74 -16.05
N ILE A 153 -9.27 0.39 -15.52
CA ILE A 153 -9.32 0.67 -14.10
C ILE A 153 -10.73 1.14 -13.76
N ASN A 154 -11.37 0.49 -12.81
CA ASN A 154 -12.71 0.86 -12.37
C ASN A 154 -12.64 2.08 -11.42
N LEU A 155 -13.07 3.24 -11.87
CA LEU A 155 -13.13 4.48 -11.09
C LEU A 155 -14.46 4.70 -10.37
N ALA A 156 -15.29 3.67 -10.23
CA ALA A 156 -16.57 3.80 -9.52
C ALA A 156 -16.36 4.28 -8.07
N GLU A 157 -17.29 5.12 -7.63
CA GLU A 157 -17.31 5.68 -6.28
C GLU A 157 -17.87 4.68 -5.23
N SER A 158 -18.43 3.56 -5.69
CA SER A 158 -18.95 2.49 -4.85
C SER A 158 -18.89 1.16 -5.56
N LEU A 159 -18.90 0.07 -4.81
CA LEU A 159 -18.96 -1.29 -5.32
C LEU A 159 -20.18 -2.01 -4.75
N PRO A 160 -20.90 -2.80 -5.57
CA PRO A 160 -21.95 -3.68 -5.09
C PRO A 160 -21.37 -4.80 -4.19
N ARG A 161 -22.19 -5.32 -3.29
CA ARG A 161 -21.89 -6.53 -2.50
C ARG A 161 -22.58 -7.74 -3.13
N PRO A 162 -22.02 -8.97 -3.04
CA PRO A 162 -20.75 -9.32 -2.37
C PRO A 162 -19.52 -8.89 -3.21
N ARG A 163 -18.39 -8.66 -2.53
CA ARG A 163 -17.14 -8.34 -3.18
C ARG A 163 -16.34 -9.61 -3.46
N HIS A 164 -15.91 -9.76 -4.71
CA HIS A 164 -15.07 -10.88 -5.14
C HIS A 164 -13.60 -10.49 -5.10
N TYR A 165 -12.74 -11.49 -4.93
CA TYR A 165 -11.29 -11.29 -5.03
C TYR A 165 -10.92 -10.58 -6.34
N TYR A 166 -10.03 -9.63 -6.24
CA TYR A 166 -9.51 -8.85 -7.36
C TYR A 166 -8.02 -8.64 -7.15
N ALA A 167 -7.23 -8.73 -8.21
CA ALA A 167 -5.83 -8.34 -8.23
C ALA A 167 -5.46 -7.74 -9.58
N ALA A 168 -4.69 -6.65 -9.55
CA ALA A 168 -4.16 -5.98 -10.72
C ALA A 168 -2.85 -5.26 -10.34
N GLN A 169 -1.76 -6.00 -10.29
CA GLN A 169 -0.45 -5.54 -9.80
C GLN A 169 0.10 -4.31 -10.55
N GLY A 170 -0.33 -4.09 -11.79
CA GLY A 170 0.02 -2.92 -12.58
C GLY A 170 -0.65 -1.62 -12.13
N ASN A 171 -1.72 -1.66 -11.33
CA ASN A 171 -2.55 -0.47 -11.08
C ASN A 171 -1.79 0.70 -10.44
N ALA A 172 -0.94 0.46 -9.45
CA ALA A 172 -0.14 1.54 -8.85
C ALA A 172 0.80 2.19 -9.89
N THR A 173 1.47 1.38 -10.72
CA THR A 173 2.34 1.88 -11.79
C THR A 173 1.56 2.69 -12.83
N ARG A 174 0.37 2.21 -13.24
CA ARG A 174 -0.49 2.85 -14.24
C ARG A 174 -1.01 4.21 -13.75
N LEU A 175 -1.49 4.25 -12.53
CA LEU A 175 -2.12 5.43 -11.95
C LEU A 175 -1.11 6.50 -11.54
N PHE A 176 -0.09 6.13 -10.76
CA PHE A 176 0.81 7.10 -10.15
C PHE A 176 2.03 7.47 -11.01
N PHE A 177 2.50 6.56 -11.88
CA PHE A 177 3.75 6.77 -12.63
C PHE A 177 3.55 6.92 -14.13
N ARG A 178 2.59 6.19 -14.72
CA ARG A 178 2.22 6.37 -16.13
C ARG A 178 1.16 7.44 -16.32
N LYS A 179 0.42 7.78 -15.25
CA LYS A 179 -0.66 8.77 -15.26
C LYS A 179 -1.69 8.47 -16.36
N GLU A 180 -2.09 7.19 -16.48
CA GLU A 180 -3.06 6.76 -17.49
C GLU A 180 -4.42 7.45 -17.34
N ILE A 181 -4.71 8.00 -16.15
CA ILE A 181 -5.88 8.82 -15.88
C ILE A 181 -5.38 10.22 -15.53
N PRO A 182 -5.61 11.22 -16.41
CA PRO A 182 -5.23 12.61 -16.14
C PRO A 182 -5.88 13.13 -14.86
N ASP A 183 -5.18 14.01 -14.14
CA ASP A 183 -5.64 14.71 -12.91
C ASP A 183 -6.11 13.79 -11.77
N TRP A 184 -5.84 12.49 -11.87
CA TRP A 184 -6.09 11.54 -10.80
C TRP A 184 -4.91 11.48 -9.81
N PRO A 185 -5.14 11.33 -8.50
CA PRO A 185 -6.44 11.22 -7.82
C PRO A 185 -7.03 12.58 -7.42
N GLU A 186 -8.28 12.80 -7.75
CA GLU A 186 -8.99 14.04 -7.41
C GLU A 186 -9.09 14.23 -5.89
N GLY A 187 -8.86 15.46 -5.44
CA GLY A 187 -8.91 15.82 -4.03
C GLY A 187 -7.74 15.29 -3.20
N TRP A 188 -6.66 14.88 -3.84
CA TRP A 188 -5.42 14.43 -3.19
C TRP A 188 -4.20 15.14 -3.74
N ALA A 189 -3.21 15.38 -2.90
CA ALA A 189 -1.88 15.82 -3.30
C ALA A 189 -0.88 14.69 -3.09
N ILE A 190 -0.13 14.34 -4.13
CA ILE A 190 0.98 13.39 -4.04
C ILE A 190 2.17 14.17 -3.48
N PHE A 191 2.62 13.86 -2.26
CA PHE A 191 3.80 14.49 -1.66
C PHE A 191 5.07 13.63 -1.81
N HIS A 192 4.90 12.35 -2.13
CA HIS A 192 6.01 11.43 -2.40
C HIS A 192 5.58 10.43 -3.48
N ALA A 193 6.44 10.19 -4.47
CA ALA A 193 6.26 9.13 -5.46
C ALA A 193 7.63 8.64 -5.93
N GLU A 194 8.02 7.47 -5.49
CA GLU A 194 9.31 6.85 -5.82
C GLU A 194 9.10 5.44 -6.35
N GLY A 195 9.59 5.18 -7.56
CA GLY A 195 9.76 3.82 -8.09
C GLY A 195 11.22 3.42 -7.93
N PHE A 196 11.50 2.24 -7.42
CA PHE A 196 12.87 1.80 -7.16
C PHE A 196 13.11 0.35 -7.52
N SER A 197 14.38 0.04 -7.80
CA SER A 197 14.84 -1.32 -8.08
C SER A 197 14.82 -2.17 -6.80
N CYS A 198 14.47 -3.43 -6.94
CA CYS A 198 14.46 -4.40 -5.85
C CYS A 198 14.80 -5.80 -6.34
N PHE A 199 15.87 -5.96 -7.13
CA PHE A 199 16.32 -7.28 -7.58
C PHE A 199 16.58 -8.23 -6.43
N HIS A 200 17.17 -7.73 -5.33
CA HIS A 200 17.38 -8.51 -4.13
C HIS A 200 16.07 -9.14 -3.63
N TYR A 201 14.92 -8.45 -3.74
CA TYR A 201 13.62 -9.01 -3.41
C TYR A 201 13.13 -10.00 -4.47
N LEU A 202 13.17 -9.62 -5.76
CA LEU A 202 12.72 -10.47 -6.85
C LEU A 202 13.50 -11.79 -6.88
N LEU A 203 14.83 -11.72 -6.71
CA LEU A 203 15.71 -12.88 -6.67
C LEU A 203 15.64 -13.67 -5.35
N SER A 204 15.09 -13.09 -4.28
CA SER A 204 14.83 -13.82 -3.03
C SER A 204 13.67 -14.81 -3.15
N GLY A 205 12.90 -14.75 -4.24
CA GLY A 205 11.70 -15.52 -4.47
C GLY A 205 10.50 -15.13 -3.59
N GLY A 206 10.61 -14.05 -2.82
CA GLY A 206 9.54 -13.55 -1.95
C GLY A 206 8.99 -14.63 -1.04
N TYR A 207 7.67 -14.64 -0.87
CA TYR A 207 6.96 -15.67 -0.09
C TYR A 207 6.80 -16.99 -0.85
N SER A 208 6.88 -16.98 -2.19
CA SER A 208 6.45 -18.12 -3.01
C SER A 208 7.57 -19.07 -3.43
N ASN A 209 8.78 -18.55 -3.69
CA ASN A 209 9.87 -19.31 -4.30
C ASN A 209 11.15 -19.27 -3.46
N PRO A 210 12.06 -20.25 -3.56
CA PRO A 210 13.37 -20.17 -2.90
C PRO A 210 14.21 -19.00 -3.43
N ALA A 211 15.12 -18.50 -2.59
CA ALA A 211 16.09 -17.51 -3.03
C ALA A 211 17.11 -18.13 -4.01
N VAL A 212 17.46 -17.39 -5.07
CA VAL A 212 18.47 -17.82 -6.06
C VAL A 212 19.87 -17.26 -5.76
N TYR A 213 20.04 -16.59 -4.61
CA TYR A 213 21.33 -16.08 -4.15
C TYR A 213 21.51 -16.27 -2.64
N PRO A 214 22.75 -16.38 -2.13
CA PRO A 214 23.02 -16.50 -0.70
C PRO A 214 22.86 -15.17 0.00
N SER A 215 22.48 -15.18 1.29
CA SER A 215 22.23 -13.96 2.08
C SER A 215 23.41 -12.98 2.12
N GLY A 216 24.64 -13.47 2.08
CA GLY A 216 25.84 -12.61 2.05
C GLY A 216 25.95 -11.68 0.83
N TRP A 217 25.18 -11.90 -0.24
CA TRP A 217 25.16 -11.03 -1.41
C TRP A 217 24.17 -9.86 -1.30
N LEU A 218 23.30 -9.89 -0.31
CA LEU A 218 22.21 -8.90 -0.17
C LEU A 218 22.73 -7.46 -0.20
N GLU A 219 23.75 -7.16 0.57
CA GLU A 219 24.29 -5.79 0.64
C GLU A 219 24.97 -5.37 -0.67
N GLY A 220 25.65 -6.29 -1.35
CA GLY A 220 26.20 -6.06 -2.69
C GLY A 220 25.12 -5.75 -3.72
N LEU A 221 24.02 -6.51 -3.71
CA LEU A 221 22.87 -6.29 -4.58
C LEU A 221 22.22 -4.93 -4.28
N ARG A 222 22.01 -4.57 -3.02
CA ARG A 222 21.44 -3.27 -2.63
C ARG A 222 22.28 -2.11 -3.13
N ARG A 223 23.61 -2.17 -2.98
CA ARG A 223 24.51 -1.14 -3.50
C ARG A 223 24.47 -1.02 -5.02
N PHE A 224 24.39 -2.14 -5.71
CA PHE A 224 24.23 -2.14 -7.16
C PHE A 224 22.89 -1.51 -7.59
N GLU A 225 21.80 -1.84 -6.91
CA GLU A 225 20.46 -1.36 -7.22
C GLU A 225 20.31 0.15 -7.06
N VAL A 226 21.01 0.79 -6.13
CA VAL A 226 21.01 2.25 -5.98
C VAL A 226 21.34 2.96 -7.30
N ARG A 227 22.24 2.38 -8.12
CA ARG A 227 22.57 2.92 -9.45
C ARG A 227 21.43 2.74 -10.44
N LEU A 228 20.65 1.67 -10.32
CA LEU A 228 19.55 1.33 -11.22
C LEU A 228 18.26 2.10 -10.88
N CYS A 229 18.12 2.60 -9.65
CA CYS A 229 16.97 3.42 -9.22
C CYS A 229 16.82 4.72 -10.05
N ARG A 230 17.85 5.15 -10.78
CA ARG A 230 17.76 6.28 -11.71
C ARG A 230 16.87 6.01 -12.93
N TRP A 231 16.60 4.75 -13.23
CA TRP A 231 15.77 4.32 -14.36
C TRP A 231 14.65 3.40 -13.91
N PRO A 232 13.69 3.87 -13.08
CA PRO A 232 12.64 3.03 -12.50
C PRO A 232 11.73 2.42 -13.59
N ARG A 233 11.53 3.09 -14.72
CA ARG A 233 10.77 2.53 -15.86
C ARG A 233 11.39 1.26 -16.44
N VAL A 234 12.70 1.12 -16.32
CA VAL A 234 13.44 -0.06 -16.81
C VAL A 234 13.64 -1.10 -15.71
N PHE A 235 14.08 -0.68 -14.52
CA PHE A 235 14.56 -1.58 -13.46
C PHE A 235 13.73 -1.54 -12.19
N GLY A 236 12.64 -0.76 -12.12
CA GLY A 236 11.80 -0.71 -10.94
C GLY A 236 11.12 -2.05 -10.67
N GLY A 237 10.96 -2.38 -9.40
CA GLY A 237 10.23 -3.56 -8.96
C GLY A 237 9.26 -3.25 -7.83
N ARG A 238 9.48 -2.13 -7.13
CA ARG A 238 8.60 -1.63 -6.08
C ARG A 238 8.42 -0.12 -6.20
N CYS A 239 7.32 0.39 -5.63
CA CYS A 239 7.10 1.81 -5.49
C CYS A 239 6.57 2.16 -4.11
N LEU A 240 6.87 3.39 -3.71
CA LEU A 240 6.34 4.03 -2.51
C LEU A 240 5.65 5.32 -2.92
N VAL A 241 4.38 5.46 -2.54
CA VAL A 241 3.57 6.64 -2.85
C VAL A 241 2.99 7.19 -1.56
N GLY A 242 3.19 8.48 -1.34
CA GLY A 242 2.61 9.23 -0.23
C GLY A 242 1.58 10.24 -0.74
N LEU A 243 0.37 10.16 -0.21
CA LEU A 243 -0.76 11.02 -0.54
C LEU A 243 -1.25 11.74 0.72
N ARG A 244 -1.74 12.97 0.55
CA ARG A 244 -2.45 13.71 1.58
C ARG A 244 -3.73 14.30 1.01
N PRO A 245 -4.80 14.47 1.81
CA PRO A 245 -5.99 15.17 1.36
C PRO A 245 -5.64 16.57 0.85
N ALA A 246 -6.11 16.92 -0.35
CA ALA A 246 -6.01 18.27 -0.88
C ALA A 246 -7.37 18.96 -0.68
N TYR A 247 -7.35 20.04 0.07
CA TYR A 247 -8.52 20.90 0.22
C TYR A 247 -8.37 22.08 -0.73
N PRO A 248 -9.46 22.55 -1.37
CA PRO A 248 -9.42 23.80 -2.12
C PRO A 248 -8.82 24.87 -1.22
N ARG A 249 -7.82 25.60 -1.69
CA ARG A 249 -7.36 26.80 -0.95
C ARG A 249 -8.56 27.71 -0.83
N SER A 250 -9.02 27.97 0.40
CA SER A 250 -9.97 29.02 0.67
C SER A 250 -9.36 30.30 0.09
N GLY A 251 -10.01 30.85 -0.96
CA GLY A 251 -9.60 32.12 -1.55
C GLY A 251 -9.54 33.21 -0.46
N PRO A 252 -8.73 34.25 -0.65
CA PRO A 252 -8.68 35.38 0.28
C PRO A 252 -10.02 36.11 0.29
N GLY A 253 -11.01 35.61 1.07
CA GLY A 253 -12.37 36.17 1.10
C GLY A 253 -13.39 35.44 1.98
N SER A 254 -13.10 34.32 2.58
CA SER A 254 -14.02 33.72 3.56
C SER A 254 -13.92 34.48 4.90
N ARG A 255 -14.78 35.51 5.06
CA ARG A 255 -15.00 36.19 6.33
C ARG A 255 -15.33 35.15 7.40
N GLN A 256 -14.55 35.12 8.47
CA GLN A 256 -14.93 34.47 9.72
C GLN A 256 -16.30 35.03 10.12
N VAL A 257 -17.31 34.16 10.18
CA VAL A 257 -18.57 34.46 10.83
C VAL A 257 -18.23 34.61 12.32
N PRO A 258 -18.46 35.74 12.95
CA PRO A 258 -18.24 35.88 14.39
C PRO A 258 -19.18 34.95 15.12
N ALA A 259 -18.66 34.26 16.14
CA ALA A 259 -19.44 33.46 17.07
C ALA A 259 -20.52 34.40 17.67
N ALA A 260 -21.78 33.96 17.61
CA ALA A 260 -22.88 34.62 18.30
C ALA A 260 -22.55 34.60 19.81
N SER A 261 -22.49 35.79 20.41
CA SER A 261 -22.49 35.97 21.85
C SER A 261 -23.88 35.65 22.36
N ASP A 262 -23.98 34.62 23.17
CA ASP A 262 -25.14 34.38 24.01
C ASP A 262 -25.20 35.47 25.06
N ASP A 263 -26.22 36.31 24.94
CA ASP A 263 -26.77 37.15 26.02
C ASP A 263 -28.03 36.45 26.56
#